data_395c1e90c9f10dda97617490402dcfbd
#
_entry.id   395c1e90c9f10dda97617490402dcfbd
#
_cell.length_a   1.000
_cell.length_b   1.000
_cell.length_c   1.000
_cell.angle_alpha   90.00
_cell.angle_beta   90.00
_cell.angle_gamma   90.00
#
_symmetry.space_group_name_H-M   'P 1'
#
loop_
_entity.id
_entity.type
_entity.pdbx_description
1 polymer ?
#
loop_
_entity_poly.entity_id
_entity_poly.type
_entity_poly.pdbx_seq_one_letter_code
_entity_poly.pdbx_strand_id
1 'polypeptide(L)'
;MKRALISVTNKDGVVDFAKGLVELGFEIVSTGGTMKVLQENGVSCIAIDDVTGFPEMLDGRVKTLHPMVHGGLLYRRDLPSHVETIKKHGIHPIDLVCVNLYEFEKALKAGKDLPDMIENIDIGGPSMIRSAAKNFKDVLIVTDPKDYDNVLDAIKNDTTDFDFRMNLAYKAFSMTGAYDAMISRYFADQVGDQFPDTLNLSLKKVEHLRYGENSQQAANKYEDSYVQKSLLDYEQLHGKEISFNNVNDLYGAVALVREFGDQIVTAAIKHSTPCGVAIGNTGYDSYMKAYEADPQSIFGGIVAVNYKIDKATAEQMHKIFLEIVAAPDFDDDALEILKKKKNLRILKLKNLEARGAKYDIKYLEGKVLVQELNTKMIDEMKVVTNVQPTKEQLTDMEFGMKVVKYVKSNAICIVKNGVTLAIGGGQTSRVWALENAIHNNPDKDFNGSVLASDAFFPFNDCVQVAADAGVQAIIQPGGSIRDQDSIDLCNEKNIPMVFSGYRHFRH
;
A
#
# COMPACT_ATOMS: atom_id res chain seq x y z
N MET A 1 -41.96 9.61 22.11
CA MET A 1 -40.68 8.99 22.55
C MET A 1 -39.78 8.92 21.32
N LYS A 2 -38.53 9.28 21.42
CA LYS A 2 -37.56 9.11 20.32
C LYS A 2 -37.19 7.63 20.19
N ARG A 3 -36.91 7.17 18.98
CA ARG A 3 -36.58 5.76 18.71
C ARG A 3 -35.21 5.61 18.07
N ALA A 4 -34.40 4.70 18.61
CA ALA A 4 -33.10 4.32 18.04
C ALA A 4 -33.13 2.88 17.55
N LEU A 5 -32.75 2.65 16.30
CA LEU A 5 -32.55 1.31 15.73
C LEU A 5 -31.07 0.96 15.80
N ILE A 6 -30.74 -0.08 16.57
CA ILE A 6 -29.36 -0.55 16.78
C ILE A 6 -29.19 -1.97 16.23
N SER A 7 -28.35 -2.12 15.23
CA SER A 7 -28.04 -3.41 14.61
C SER A 7 -26.59 -3.42 14.16
N VAL A 8 -25.69 -3.98 14.97
CA VAL A 8 -24.24 -3.93 14.75
C VAL A 8 -23.61 -5.34 14.72
N THR A 9 -22.65 -5.53 13.86
CA THR A 9 -21.78 -6.73 13.82
C THR A 9 -20.65 -6.60 14.84
N ASN A 10 -19.86 -5.51 14.77
CA ASN A 10 -18.94 -5.16 15.84
C ASN A 10 -19.73 -4.53 17.01
N LYS A 11 -19.63 -5.16 18.18
CA LYS A 11 -20.38 -4.82 19.39
C LYS A 11 -19.59 -4.00 20.41
N ASP A 12 -18.40 -3.54 20.05
CA ASP A 12 -17.56 -2.72 20.93
C ASP A 12 -18.31 -1.44 21.37
N GLY A 13 -18.44 -1.24 22.68
CA GLY A 13 -19.09 -0.07 23.28
C GLY A 13 -20.61 0.06 23.06
N VAL A 14 -21.26 -0.86 22.33
CA VAL A 14 -22.68 -0.73 21.97
C VAL A 14 -23.60 -0.76 23.18
N VAL A 15 -23.26 -1.48 24.24
CA VAL A 15 -24.06 -1.58 25.46
C VAL A 15 -24.12 -0.23 26.19
N ASP A 16 -22.98 0.40 26.36
CA ASP A 16 -22.90 1.70 27.06
C ASP A 16 -23.54 2.80 26.20
N PHE A 17 -23.37 2.75 24.90
CA PHE A 17 -24.06 3.62 23.95
C PHE A 17 -25.58 3.48 24.04
N ALA A 18 -26.09 2.26 24.06
CA ALA A 18 -27.54 2.00 24.18
C ALA A 18 -28.10 2.45 25.54
N LYS A 19 -27.37 2.23 26.66
CA LYS A 19 -27.75 2.73 28.00
C LYS A 19 -27.83 4.26 28.01
N GLY A 20 -26.80 4.94 27.44
CA GLY A 20 -26.82 6.39 27.33
C GLY A 20 -27.99 6.93 26.51
N LEU A 21 -28.39 6.26 25.43
CA LEU A 21 -29.57 6.62 24.65
C LEU A 21 -30.87 6.44 25.45
N VAL A 22 -30.98 5.36 26.22
CA VAL A 22 -32.15 5.14 27.12
C VAL A 22 -32.26 6.24 28.15
N GLU A 23 -31.15 6.64 28.79
CA GLU A 23 -31.12 7.79 29.74
C GLU A 23 -31.53 9.11 29.07
N LEU A 24 -31.26 9.28 27.78
CA LEU A 24 -31.66 10.42 26.97
C LEU A 24 -33.08 10.29 26.39
N GLY A 25 -33.86 9.28 26.84
CA GLY A 25 -35.28 9.12 26.51
C GLY A 25 -35.54 8.39 25.18
N PHE A 26 -34.59 7.62 24.65
CA PHE A 26 -34.82 6.80 23.47
C PHE A 26 -35.38 5.42 23.84
N GLU A 27 -36.31 4.96 23.03
CA GLU A 27 -36.73 3.55 22.94
C GLU A 27 -35.77 2.83 21.98
N ILE A 28 -35.26 1.66 22.37
CA ILE A 28 -34.32 0.90 21.56
C ILE A 28 -35.05 -0.17 20.77
N VAL A 29 -34.88 -0.16 19.46
CA VAL A 29 -35.25 -1.27 18.54
C VAL A 29 -34.00 -1.98 18.12
N SER A 30 -33.98 -3.31 18.13
CA SER A 30 -32.79 -4.07 17.78
C SER A 30 -33.10 -5.37 17.06
N THR A 31 -32.07 -5.99 16.51
CA THR A 31 -32.16 -7.24 15.72
C THR A 31 -31.25 -8.32 16.29
N GLY A 32 -31.66 -9.57 16.19
CA GLY A 32 -30.86 -10.79 16.36
C GLY A 32 -29.81 -10.75 17.47
N GLY A 33 -28.54 -10.93 17.10
CA GLY A 33 -27.45 -11.01 18.04
C GLY A 33 -27.15 -9.71 18.78
N THR A 34 -27.48 -8.52 18.22
CA THR A 34 -27.35 -7.25 18.94
C THR A 34 -28.35 -7.13 20.05
N MET A 35 -29.63 -7.47 19.77
CA MET A 35 -30.69 -7.47 20.77
C MET A 35 -30.32 -8.37 21.95
N LYS A 36 -29.85 -9.59 21.69
CA LYS A 36 -29.44 -10.53 22.73
C LYS A 36 -28.39 -9.93 23.65
N VAL A 37 -27.32 -9.33 23.10
CA VAL A 37 -26.27 -8.70 23.90
C VAL A 37 -26.80 -7.52 24.74
N LEU A 38 -27.66 -6.70 24.17
CA LEU A 38 -28.25 -5.57 24.88
C LEU A 38 -29.13 -6.04 26.05
N GLN A 39 -30.00 -7.02 25.84
CA GLN A 39 -30.89 -7.59 26.87
C GLN A 39 -30.12 -8.28 27.98
N GLU A 40 -29.07 -9.07 27.66
CA GLU A 40 -28.17 -9.70 28.64
C GLU A 40 -27.45 -8.70 29.54
N ASN A 41 -27.30 -7.44 29.06
CA ASN A 41 -26.70 -6.34 29.81
C ASN A 41 -27.73 -5.35 30.40
N GLY A 42 -29.00 -5.75 30.46
CA GLY A 42 -30.06 -4.99 31.15
C GLY A 42 -30.67 -3.83 30.35
N VAL A 43 -30.43 -3.77 29.02
CA VAL A 43 -31.07 -2.79 28.13
C VAL A 43 -32.37 -3.38 27.58
N SER A 44 -33.49 -2.71 27.84
CA SER A 44 -34.79 -3.10 27.27
C SER A 44 -34.85 -2.77 25.78
N CYS A 45 -35.18 -3.75 24.95
CA CYS A 45 -35.22 -3.61 23.50
C CYS A 45 -36.55 -4.17 22.95
N ILE A 46 -37.07 -3.48 21.94
CA ILE A 46 -38.18 -3.97 21.09
C ILE A 46 -37.53 -4.77 19.95
N ALA A 47 -38.06 -5.96 19.66
CA ALA A 47 -37.62 -6.72 18.51
C ALA A 47 -38.06 -6.02 17.21
N ILE A 48 -37.22 -6.11 16.18
CA ILE A 48 -37.56 -5.57 14.85
C ILE A 48 -38.81 -6.22 14.28
N ASP A 49 -39.08 -7.50 14.59
CA ASP A 49 -40.21 -8.26 14.13
C ASP A 49 -41.54 -7.70 14.74
N ASP A 50 -41.49 -7.15 15.96
CA ASP A 50 -42.61 -6.47 16.56
C ASP A 50 -42.92 -5.13 15.87
N VAL A 51 -41.88 -4.46 15.33
CA VAL A 51 -42.05 -3.21 14.60
C VAL A 51 -42.58 -3.45 13.19
N THR A 52 -42.10 -4.49 12.52
CA THR A 52 -42.51 -4.82 11.15
C THR A 52 -43.83 -5.58 11.09
N GLY A 53 -44.20 -6.28 12.16
CA GLY A 53 -45.28 -7.26 12.15
C GLY A 53 -44.98 -8.46 11.24
N PHE A 54 -43.74 -8.68 10.87
CA PHE A 54 -43.34 -9.73 9.96
C PHE A 54 -42.11 -10.47 10.50
N PRO A 55 -42.14 -11.83 10.55
CA PRO A 55 -41.02 -12.58 11.09
C PRO A 55 -39.80 -12.52 10.16
N GLU A 56 -38.61 -12.67 10.75
CA GLU A 56 -37.38 -12.91 10.02
C GLU A 56 -37.52 -14.14 9.10
N MET A 57 -37.04 -14.04 7.87
CA MET A 57 -37.12 -15.15 6.91
C MET A 57 -35.83 -15.32 6.11
N LEU A 58 -35.72 -16.47 5.39
CA LEU A 58 -34.56 -16.81 4.55
C LEU A 58 -33.27 -16.79 5.38
N ASP A 59 -33.26 -17.45 6.52
CA ASP A 59 -32.13 -17.57 7.45
C ASP A 59 -31.52 -16.18 7.84
N GLY A 60 -32.39 -15.16 7.97
CA GLY A 60 -32.00 -13.83 8.37
C GLY A 60 -31.63 -12.87 7.24
N ARG A 61 -31.67 -13.30 5.99
CA ARG A 61 -31.38 -12.42 4.84
C ARG A 61 -32.40 -11.29 4.69
N VAL A 62 -33.63 -11.48 5.18
CA VAL A 62 -34.70 -10.47 5.18
C VAL A 62 -35.22 -10.26 6.59
N LYS A 63 -34.91 -9.10 7.16
CA LYS A 63 -35.33 -8.62 8.50
C LYS A 63 -35.78 -7.19 8.49
N THR A 64 -34.90 -6.32 8.03
CA THR A 64 -35.03 -4.85 8.10
C THR A 64 -35.47 -4.22 6.80
N LEU A 65 -35.48 -4.97 5.69
CA LEU A 65 -35.94 -4.53 4.39
C LEU A 65 -37.48 -4.48 4.35
N HIS A 66 -38.06 -3.55 5.10
CA HIS A 66 -39.49 -3.47 5.26
C HIS A 66 -39.96 -2.00 5.24
N PRO A 67 -41.14 -1.69 4.66
CA PRO A 67 -41.70 -0.32 4.65
C PRO A 67 -41.86 0.31 6.03
N MET A 68 -42.13 -0.47 7.06
CA MET A 68 -42.24 0.02 8.44
C MET A 68 -40.90 0.57 8.96
N VAL A 69 -39.78 0.02 8.54
CA VAL A 69 -38.43 0.49 8.88
C VAL A 69 -38.02 1.66 7.99
N HIS A 70 -38.02 1.46 6.67
CA HIS A 70 -37.54 2.48 5.73
C HIS A 70 -38.46 3.69 5.63
N GLY A 71 -39.75 3.51 5.84
CA GLY A 71 -40.71 4.64 5.98
C GLY A 71 -40.40 5.51 7.20
N GLY A 72 -40.05 4.87 8.35
CA GLY A 72 -39.65 5.58 9.57
C GLY A 72 -38.33 6.35 9.44
N LEU A 73 -37.43 5.91 8.52
CA LEU A 73 -36.15 6.55 8.22
C LEU A 73 -36.24 7.65 7.16
N LEU A 74 -37.02 7.42 6.09
CA LEU A 74 -36.99 8.25 4.88
C LEU A 74 -38.01 9.36 4.81
N TYR A 75 -39.03 9.35 5.67
CA TYR A 75 -40.03 10.41 5.63
C TYR A 75 -39.41 11.75 6.05
N ARG A 76 -39.77 12.79 5.32
CA ARG A 76 -39.37 14.16 5.64
C ARG A 76 -40.35 14.75 6.65
N ARG A 77 -39.84 15.20 7.80
CA ARG A 77 -40.65 15.74 8.92
C ARG A 77 -41.23 17.11 8.62
N ASP A 78 -40.62 17.83 7.66
CA ASP A 78 -41.06 19.14 7.18
C ASP A 78 -42.17 19.09 6.10
N LEU A 79 -42.50 17.87 5.59
CA LEU A 79 -43.52 17.67 4.57
C LEU A 79 -44.80 17.08 5.18
N PRO A 80 -45.93 17.86 5.25
CA PRO A 80 -47.18 17.37 5.79
C PRO A 80 -47.73 16.09 5.17
N SER A 81 -47.57 15.95 3.84
CA SER A 81 -47.99 14.75 3.10
C SER A 81 -47.22 13.49 3.53
N HIS A 82 -45.92 13.61 3.88
CA HIS A 82 -45.12 12.49 4.40
C HIS A 82 -45.57 12.13 5.81
N VAL A 83 -45.82 13.15 6.68
CA VAL A 83 -46.30 12.94 8.03
C VAL A 83 -47.66 12.26 8.05
N GLU A 84 -48.58 12.66 7.17
CA GLU A 84 -49.89 12.04 7.00
C GLU A 84 -49.77 10.59 6.54
N THR A 85 -48.89 10.33 5.58
CA THR A 85 -48.66 8.99 5.02
C THR A 85 -48.18 8.02 6.09
N ILE A 86 -47.16 8.38 6.88
CA ILE A 86 -46.63 7.47 7.91
C ILE A 86 -47.69 7.22 9.00
N LYS A 87 -48.46 8.23 9.39
CA LYS A 87 -49.58 8.09 10.34
C LYS A 87 -50.65 7.13 9.82
N LYS A 88 -51.06 7.30 8.55
CA LYS A 88 -52.04 6.44 7.89
C LYS A 88 -51.65 4.97 7.89
N HIS A 89 -50.33 4.69 7.72
CA HIS A 89 -49.80 3.33 7.67
C HIS A 89 -49.27 2.81 9.01
N GLY A 90 -49.41 3.54 10.11
CA GLY A 90 -48.95 3.13 11.44
C GLY A 90 -47.44 3.05 11.54
N ILE A 91 -46.70 3.79 10.68
CA ILE A 91 -45.25 3.80 10.70
C ILE A 91 -44.74 4.72 11.79
N HIS A 92 -43.88 4.20 12.66
CA HIS A 92 -43.26 4.98 13.73
C HIS A 92 -41.96 5.64 13.25
N PRO A 93 -41.72 6.92 13.62
CA PRO A 93 -40.44 7.58 13.36
C PRO A 93 -39.26 6.83 13.95
N ILE A 94 -38.16 6.83 13.25
CA ILE A 94 -36.84 6.40 13.77
C ILE A 94 -35.93 7.65 13.75
N ASP A 95 -35.40 8.01 14.92
CA ASP A 95 -34.65 9.25 15.13
C ASP A 95 -33.13 9.04 15.04
N LEU A 96 -32.70 7.82 15.34
CA LEU A 96 -31.28 7.41 15.29
C LEU A 96 -31.16 6.01 14.74
N VAL A 97 -30.14 5.80 13.91
CA VAL A 97 -29.71 4.48 13.43
C VAL A 97 -28.25 4.26 13.82
N CYS A 98 -27.98 3.17 14.50
CA CYS A 98 -26.62 2.71 14.79
C CYS A 98 -26.42 1.35 14.11
N VAL A 99 -25.68 1.34 13.02
CA VAL A 99 -25.45 0.14 12.18
C VAL A 99 -24.03 0.14 11.66
N ASN A 100 -23.34 -0.98 11.83
CA ASN A 100 -22.13 -1.30 11.09
C ASN A 100 -22.33 -2.58 10.28
N LEU A 101 -21.47 -2.80 9.30
CA LEU A 101 -21.64 -3.84 8.29
C LEU A 101 -20.98 -5.17 8.70
N TYR A 102 -21.31 -6.24 8.01
CA TYR A 102 -20.59 -7.51 8.11
C TYR A 102 -19.13 -7.31 7.73
N GLU A 103 -18.25 -8.06 8.40
CA GLU A 103 -16.80 -7.88 8.29
C GLU A 103 -16.23 -8.60 7.05
N PHE A 104 -16.67 -8.19 5.86
CA PHE A 104 -16.23 -8.75 4.58
C PHE A 104 -14.69 -8.72 4.44
N GLU A 105 -14.05 -7.64 4.90
CA GLU A 105 -12.59 -7.53 4.93
C GLU A 105 -11.94 -8.62 5.78
N LYS A 106 -12.51 -8.96 6.94
CA LYS A 106 -12.00 -10.04 7.78
C LYS A 106 -12.19 -11.41 7.14
N ALA A 107 -13.33 -11.64 6.50
CA ALA A 107 -13.60 -12.88 5.76
C ALA A 107 -12.60 -13.05 4.61
N LEU A 108 -12.33 -11.99 3.85
CA LEU A 108 -11.34 -11.95 2.78
C LEU A 108 -9.93 -12.27 3.31
N LYS A 109 -9.50 -11.60 4.38
CA LYS A 109 -8.19 -11.83 5.02
C LYS A 109 -8.04 -13.24 5.60
N ALA A 110 -9.15 -13.86 6.02
CA ALA A 110 -9.16 -15.25 6.49
C ALA A 110 -9.13 -16.27 5.33
N GLY A 111 -9.19 -15.82 4.07
CA GLY A 111 -9.16 -16.71 2.89
C GLY A 111 -10.38 -17.60 2.78
N LYS A 112 -11.57 -17.12 3.19
CA LYS A 112 -12.82 -17.88 3.10
C LYS A 112 -13.17 -18.21 1.64
N ASP A 113 -13.84 -19.33 1.43
CA ASP A 113 -14.29 -19.75 0.10
C ASP A 113 -15.43 -18.87 -0.44
N LEU A 114 -15.76 -19.01 -1.73
CA LEU A 114 -16.75 -18.19 -2.40
C LEU A 114 -18.15 -18.24 -1.75
N PRO A 115 -18.71 -19.42 -1.37
CA PRO A 115 -19.97 -19.48 -0.65
C PRO A 115 -19.97 -18.68 0.65
N ASP A 116 -18.93 -18.83 1.47
CA ASP A 116 -18.77 -18.11 2.73
C ASP A 116 -18.61 -16.60 2.50
N MET A 117 -17.89 -16.20 1.45
CA MET A 117 -17.74 -14.78 1.08
C MET A 117 -19.07 -14.17 0.68
N ILE A 118 -19.92 -14.89 -0.07
CA ILE A 118 -21.26 -14.43 -0.47
C ILE A 118 -22.13 -14.20 0.78
N GLU A 119 -22.11 -15.11 1.77
CA GLU A 119 -22.87 -14.95 3.01
C GLU A 119 -22.38 -13.79 3.90
N ASN A 120 -21.18 -13.28 3.68
CA ASN A 120 -20.66 -12.07 4.34
C ASN A 120 -21.02 -10.77 3.59
N ILE A 121 -21.85 -10.83 2.54
CA ILE A 121 -22.39 -9.62 1.89
C ILE A 121 -23.65 -9.15 2.62
N ASP A 122 -23.54 -8.01 3.28
CA ASP A 122 -24.65 -7.40 4.02
C ASP A 122 -25.56 -6.61 3.05
N ILE A 123 -26.86 -6.90 3.09
CA ILE A 123 -27.88 -6.21 2.29
C ILE A 123 -28.67 -5.21 3.15
N GLY A 124 -29.11 -5.65 4.34
CA GLY A 124 -29.96 -4.87 5.21
C GLY A 124 -29.25 -3.67 5.84
N GLY A 125 -28.01 -3.87 6.28
CA GLY A 125 -27.16 -2.84 6.87
C GLY A 125 -26.95 -1.65 5.95
N PRO A 126 -26.37 -1.84 4.74
CA PRO A 126 -26.18 -0.76 3.78
C PRO A 126 -27.48 -0.03 3.42
N SER A 127 -28.59 -0.75 3.30
CA SER A 127 -29.91 -0.16 3.01
C SER A 127 -30.37 0.79 4.09
N MET A 128 -30.26 0.40 5.36
CA MET A 128 -30.59 1.26 6.51
C MET A 128 -29.64 2.45 6.62
N ILE A 129 -28.35 2.22 6.50
CA ILE A 129 -27.32 3.27 6.55
C ILE A 129 -27.60 4.35 5.49
N ARG A 130 -27.81 3.94 4.25
CA ARG A 130 -28.07 4.85 3.12
C ARG A 130 -29.40 5.61 3.29
N SER A 131 -30.44 4.94 3.81
CA SER A 131 -31.73 5.57 4.08
C SER A 131 -31.63 6.66 5.15
N ALA A 132 -31.00 6.36 6.28
CA ALA A 132 -30.76 7.32 7.36
C ALA A 132 -29.84 8.47 6.90
N ALA A 133 -28.73 8.15 6.21
CA ALA A 133 -27.80 9.16 5.70
C ALA A 133 -28.44 10.09 4.66
N LYS A 134 -29.33 9.59 3.79
CA LYS A 134 -30.10 10.42 2.86
C LYS A 134 -31.01 11.41 3.61
N ASN A 135 -31.56 11.01 4.74
CA ASN A 135 -32.46 11.83 5.58
C ASN A 135 -31.76 12.36 6.83
N PHE A 136 -30.47 12.68 6.75
CA PHE A 136 -29.64 13.08 7.90
C PHE A 136 -30.16 14.32 8.64
N LYS A 137 -30.95 15.17 8.00
CA LYS A 137 -31.63 16.30 8.67
C LYS A 137 -32.53 15.84 9.82
N ASP A 138 -33.18 14.70 9.62
CA ASP A 138 -34.19 14.20 10.56
C ASP A 138 -33.70 12.99 11.37
N VAL A 139 -32.71 12.23 10.86
CA VAL A 139 -32.19 10.99 11.44
C VAL A 139 -30.69 11.09 11.70
N LEU A 140 -30.27 10.78 12.92
CA LEU A 140 -28.84 10.59 13.24
C LEU A 140 -28.39 9.22 12.75
N ILE A 141 -27.31 9.16 12.00
CA ILE A 141 -26.69 7.90 11.54
C ILE A 141 -25.31 7.70 12.19
N VAL A 142 -25.13 6.59 12.89
CA VAL A 142 -23.88 6.25 13.59
C VAL A 142 -23.38 4.93 13.05
N THR A 143 -22.17 4.92 12.51
CA THR A 143 -21.58 3.74 11.85
C THR A 143 -20.27 3.28 12.48
N ASP A 144 -19.62 4.12 13.29
CA ASP A 144 -18.34 3.85 13.93
C ASP A 144 -18.48 3.93 15.46
N PRO A 145 -18.07 2.90 16.24
CA PRO A 145 -18.03 2.95 17.69
C PRO A 145 -17.27 4.16 18.28
N LYS A 146 -16.28 4.68 17.56
CA LYS A 146 -15.52 5.88 17.96
C LYS A 146 -16.37 7.15 18.07
N ASP A 147 -17.55 7.16 17.47
CA ASP A 147 -18.45 8.31 17.50
C ASP A 147 -19.47 8.23 18.65
N TYR A 148 -19.59 7.11 19.37
CA TYR A 148 -20.64 6.88 20.37
C TYR A 148 -20.68 7.96 21.45
N ASP A 149 -19.56 8.22 22.11
CA ASP A 149 -19.49 9.23 23.18
C ASP A 149 -19.81 10.63 22.66
N ASN A 150 -19.25 11.00 21.51
CA ASN A 150 -19.51 12.30 20.89
C ASN A 150 -20.98 12.48 20.49
N VAL A 151 -21.63 11.42 20.04
CA VAL A 151 -23.08 11.45 19.69
C VAL A 151 -23.94 11.58 20.94
N LEU A 152 -23.64 10.84 22.02
CA LEU A 152 -24.35 10.98 23.28
C LEU A 152 -24.23 12.39 23.86
N ASP A 153 -23.01 12.93 23.87
CA ASP A 153 -22.74 14.28 24.35
C ASP A 153 -23.46 15.34 23.50
N ALA A 154 -23.46 15.19 22.18
CA ALA A 154 -24.14 16.10 21.27
C ALA A 154 -25.66 16.06 21.47
N ILE A 155 -26.26 14.88 21.68
CA ILE A 155 -27.71 14.75 21.97
C ILE A 155 -28.03 15.39 23.32
N LYS A 156 -27.22 15.13 24.34
CA LYS A 156 -27.40 15.66 25.71
C LYS A 156 -27.34 17.19 25.76
N ASN A 157 -26.45 17.78 24.98
CA ASN A 157 -26.22 19.23 24.95
C ASN A 157 -27.05 19.96 23.87
N ASP A 158 -27.88 19.24 23.11
CA ASP A 158 -28.68 19.75 21.98
C ASP A 158 -27.82 20.44 20.90
N THR A 159 -26.66 19.85 20.64
CA THR A 159 -25.69 20.34 19.63
C THR A 159 -25.65 19.46 18.35
N THR A 160 -26.70 18.67 18.13
CA THR A 160 -26.85 17.85 16.91
C THR A 160 -27.36 18.71 15.73
N ASP A 161 -26.59 19.75 15.39
CA ASP A 161 -26.91 20.67 14.31
C ASP A 161 -26.75 20.06 12.90
N PHE A 162 -26.98 20.88 11.88
CA PHE A 162 -26.90 20.42 10.48
C PHE A 162 -25.49 19.88 10.13
N ASP A 163 -24.44 20.57 10.53
CA ASP A 163 -23.06 20.20 10.19
C ASP A 163 -22.63 18.92 10.91
N PHE A 164 -23.02 18.76 12.18
CA PHE A 164 -22.79 17.54 12.93
C PHE A 164 -23.45 16.32 12.23
N ARG A 165 -24.74 16.45 11.86
CA ARG A 165 -25.49 15.40 11.16
C ARG A 165 -24.95 15.11 9.78
N MET A 166 -24.54 16.14 9.02
CA MET A 166 -23.93 16.00 7.71
C MET A 166 -22.59 15.26 7.80
N ASN A 167 -21.77 15.51 8.83
CA ASN A 167 -20.53 14.79 9.06
C ASN A 167 -20.77 13.29 9.32
N LEU A 168 -21.78 12.93 10.10
CA LEU A 168 -22.16 11.52 10.31
C LEU A 168 -22.65 10.88 9.00
N ALA A 169 -23.44 11.59 8.19
CA ALA A 169 -23.89 11.11 6.89
C ALA A 169 -22.71 10.92 5.89
N TYR A 170 -21.73 11.81 5.91
CA TYR A 170 -20.49 11.65 5.16
C TYR A 170 -19.76 10.33 5.53
N LYS A 171 -19.58 10.06 6.84
CA LYS A 171 -18.96 8.83 7.33
C LYS A 171 -19.75 7.59 6.88
N ALA A 172 -21.08 7.65 6.93
CA ALA A 172 -21.97 6.58 6.50
C ALA A 172 -21.81 6.24 4.99
N PHE A 173 -21.81 7.25 4.13
CA PHE A 173 -21.57 7.05 2.70
C PHE A 173 -20.14 6.60 2.39
N SER A 174 -19.15 7.09 3.15
CA SER A 174 -17.76 6.61 3.01
C SER A 174 -17.64 5.12 3.35
N MET A 175 -18.32 4.66 4.40
CA MET A 175 -18.33 3.25 4.78
C MET A 175 -18.98 2.38 3.71
N THR A 176 -20.18 2.73 3.24
CA THR A 176 -20.88 1.92 2.21
C THR A 176 -20.13 1.93 0.88
N GLY A 177 -19.56 3.06 0.47
CA GLY A 177 -18.74 3.16 -0.73
C GLY A 177 -17.48 2.29 -0.67
N ALA A 178 -16.79 2.27 0.47
CA ALA A 178 -15.61 1.42 0.70
C ALA A 178 -15.99 -0.08 0.70
N TYR A 179 -17.13 -0.42 1.30
CA TYR A 179 -17.66 -1.77 1.36
C TYR A 179 -17.97 -2.32 -0.04
N ASP A 180 -18.72 -1.57 -0.84
CA ASP A 180 -19.07 -1.97 -2.20
C ASP A 180 -17.84 -2.04 -3.12
N ALA A 181 -16.87 -1.13 -2.96
CA ALA A 181 -15.62 -1.17 -3.70
C ALA A 181 -14.83 -2.46 -3.43
N MET A 182 -14.79 -2.92 -2.18
CA MET A 182 -14.12 -4.16 -1.80
C MET A 182 -14.81 -5.38 -2.40
N ILE A 183 -16.14 -5.45 -2.32
CA ILE A 183 -16.95 -6.55 -2.91
C ILE A 183 -16.77 -6.58 -4.43
N SER A 184 -16.84 -5.42 -5.09
CA SER A 184 -16.64 -5.29 -6.55
C SER A 184 -15.27 -5.84 -6.98
N ARG A 185 -14.19 -5.50 -6.26
CA ARG A 185 -12.85 -6.02 -6.54
C ARG A 185 -12.76 -7.53 -6.35
N TYR A 186 -13.39 -8.05 -5.29
CA TYR A 186 -13.43 -9.48 -5.05
C TYR A 186 -14.08 -10.23 -6.23
N PHE A 187 -15.21 -9.76 -6.72
CA PHE A 187 -15.85 -10.36 -7.88
C PHE A 187 -15.05 -10.20 -9.17
N ALA A 188 -14.40 -9.06 -9.39
CA ALA A 188 -13.50 -8.87 -10.53
C ALA A 188 -12.38 -9.93 -10.53
N ASP A 189 -11.82 -10.23 -9.34
CA ASP A 189 -10.81 -11.29 -9.19
C ASP A 189 -11.37 -12.68 -9.48
N GLN A 190 -12.60 -12.98 -9.03
CA GLN A 190 -13.24 -14.28 -9.30
C GLN A 190 -13.50 -14.53 -10.78
N VAL A 191 -13.83 -13.49 -11.54
CA VAL A 191 -14.07 -13.61 -13.00
C VAL A 191 -12.80 -13.38 -13.83
N GLY A 192 -11.66 -13.10 -13.20
CA GLY A 192 -10.38 -12.89 -13.88
C GLY A 192 -10.27 -11.58 -14.66
N ASP A 193 -11.11 -10.59 -14.34
CA ASP A 193 -11.05 -9.27 -14.97
C ASP A 193 -9.92 -8.43 -14.36
N GLN A 194 -8.85 -8.24 -15.13
CA GLN A 194 -7.68 -7.48 -14.70
C GLN A 194 -7.87 -5.96 -14.80
N PHE A 195 -8.65 -5.49 -15.78
CA PHE A 195 -8.86 -4.06 -16.03
C PHE A 195 -10.35 -3.78 -16.22
N PRO A 196 -11.14 -3.79 -15.13
CA PRO A 196 -12.58 -3.61 -15.20
C PRO A 196 -12.96 -2.23 -15.74
N ASP A 197 -14.11 -2.14 -16.40
CA ASP A 197 -14.67 -0.86 -16.92
C ASP A 197 -14.76 0.22 -15.84
N THR A 198 -14.99 -0.19 -14.60
CA THR A 198 -14.97 0.69 -13.42
C THR A 198 -14.00 0.14 -12.36
N LEU A 199 -12.85 0.78 -12.22
CA LEU A 199 -11.88 0.42 -11.20
C LEU A 199 -12.25 1.05 -9.86
N ASN A 200 -12.66 0.22 -8.91
CA ASN A 200 -12.99 0.64 -7.55
C ASN A 200 -11.81 0.42 -6.60
N LEU A 201 -11.40 1.46 -5.88
CA LEU A 201 -10.36 1.40 -4.85
C LEU A 201 -10.90 1.94 -3.54
N SER A 202 -10.65 1.22 -2.46
CA SER A 202 -10.96 1.66 -1.10
C SER A 202 -9.66 1.92 -0.36
N LEU A 203 -9.34 3.19 -0.17
CA LEU A 203 -8.13 3.66 0.49
C LEU A 203 -8.47 4.20 1.88
N LYS A 204 -7.99 3.53 2.92
CA LYS A 204 -8.18 3.92 4.32
C LYS A 204 -7.00 4.73 4.81
N LYS A 205 -7.26 5.94 5.34
CA LYS A 205 -6.22 6.76 5.97
C LYS A 205 -5.70 6.09 7.23
N VAL A 206 -4.37 5.90 7.31
CA VAL A 206 -3.71 5.25 8.46
C VAL A 206 -2.80 6.19 9.22
N GLU A 207 -2.25 7.21 8.54
CA GLU A 207 -1.29 8.11 9.16
C GLU A 207 -1.38 9.52 8.58
N HIS A 208 -1.28 10.53 9.44
CA HIS A 208 -1.06 11.91 9.03
C HIS A 208 0.44 12.14 8.90
N LEU A 209 0.90 12.57 7.73
CA LEU A 209 2.30 12.90 7.50
C LEU A 209 2.53 14.38 7.75
N ARG A 210 3.68 14.71 8.29
CA ARG A 210 4.04 16.11 8.64
C ARG A 210 3.89 17.06 7.44
N TYR A 211 4.28 16.64 6.25
CA TYR A 211 4.12 17.30 4.96
C TYR A 211 4.36 16.29 3.83
N GLY A 212 4.08 16.70 2.60
CA GLY A 212 4.29 15.89 1.40
C GLY A 212 5.75 15.87 0.92
N GLU A 213 5.94 15.79 -0.38
CA GLU A 213 7.27 15.83 -0.98
C GLU A 213 7.98 17.16 -0.63
N ASN A 214 7.22 18.25 -0.56
CA ASN A 214 7.67 19.58 -0.17
C ASN A 214 6.94 20.07 1.08
N SER A 215 7.58 20.94 1.86
CA SER A 215 7.10 21.38 3.17
C SER A 215 5.77 22.14 3.16
N GLN A 216 5.37 22.70 2.03
CA GLN A 216 4.09 23.41 1.85
C GLN A 216 2.92 22.48 1.46
N GLN A 217 3.16 21.20 1.20
CA GLN A 217 2.15 20.23 0.78
C GLN A 217 1.65 19.44 1.99
N ALA A 218 0.35 19.48 2.24
CA ALA A 218 -0.26 18.57 3.21
C ALA A 218 -0.29 17.13 2.68
N ALA A 219 -0.04 16.15 3.54
CA ALA A 219 0.01 14.76 3.13
C ALA A 219 -0.52 13.79 4.20
N ASN A 220 -1.05 12.67 3.74
CA ASN A 220 -1.45 11.55 4.57
C ASN A 220 -1.05 10.24 3.87
N LYS A 221 -0.81 9.21 4.67
CA LYS A 221 -0.63 7.84 4.19
C LYS A 221 -1.98 7.12 4.21
N TYR A 222 -2.27 6.42 3.13
CA TYR A 222 -3.43 5.56 2.99
C TYR A 222 -2.99 4.13 2.72
N GLU A 223 -3.80 3.17 3.13
CA GLU A 223 -3.66 1.75 2.81
C GLU A 223 -4.82 1.30 1.92
N ASP A 224 -4.53 0.47 0.94
CA ASP A 224 -5.54 -0.22 0.15
C ASP A 224 -6.12 -1.37 0.99
N SER A 225 -7.38 -1.25 1.39
CA SER A 225 -8.05 -2.22 2.27
C SER A 225 -8.15 -3.62 1.68
N TYR A 226 -8.01 -3.76 0.37
CA TYR A 226 -8.01 -5.05 -0.34
C TYR A 226 -6.66 -5.77 -0.28
N VAL A 227 -5.55 -5.05 -0.11
CA VAL A 227 -4.20 -5.60 -0.03
C VAL A 227 -3.94 -6.13 1.38
N GLN A 228 -3.78 -7.44 1.51
CA GLN A 228 -3.63 -8.09 2.82
C GLN A 228 -2.22 -7.95 3.41
N LYS A 229 -1.19 -7.94 2.57
CA LYS A 229 0.21 -7.82 2.98
C LYS A 229 0.92 -6.87 2.03
N SER A 230 1.62 -5.90 2.60
CA SER A 230 2.41 -4.91 1.85
C SER A 230 3.90 -5.02 2.19
N LEU A 231 4.74 -4.68 1.23
CA LEU A 231 6.18 -4.47 1.49
C LEU A 231 6.44 -3.38 2.51
N LEU A 232 5.51 -2.44 2.65
CA LEU A 232 5.58 -1.34 3.62
C LEU A 232 4.88 -1.67 4.94
N ASP A 233 4.64 -2.94 5.24
CA ASP A 233 4.25 -3.40 6.57
C ASP A 233 5.49 -3.47 7.47
N TYR A 234 5.67 -2.48 8.30
CA TYR A 234 6.78 -2.39 9.23
C TYR A 234 6.33 -2.01 10.64
N GLU A 235 7.20 -2.23 11.59
CA GLU A 235 7.11 -1.70 12.93
C GLU A 235 8.25 -0.70 13.14
N GLN A 236 7.93 0.52 13.52
CA GLN A 236 8.97 1.50 13.86
C GLN A 236 9.42 1.31 15.30
N LEU A 237 10.65 0.82 15.45
CA LEU A 237 11.25 0.53 16.76
C LEU A 237 11.89 1.76 17.43
N HIS A 238 12.25 2.78 16.63
CA HIS A 238 12.95 3.98 17.11
C HIS A 238 12.90 5.12 16.10
N GLY A 239 13.17 6.33 16.58
CA GLY A 239 13.44 7.52 15.77
C GLY A 239 12.27 8.48 15.60
N LYS A 240 12.43 9.46 14.74
CA LYS A 240 11.40 10.45 14.40
C LYS A 240 10.27 9.83 13.60
N GLU A 241 9.13 10.52 13.55
CA GLU A 241 8.04 10.22 12.62
C GLU A 241 8.57 10.08 11.18
N ILE A 242 7.96 9.15 10.43
CA ILE A 242 8.32 8.93 9.04
C ILE A 242 7.72 10.04 8.16
N SER A 243 8.44 10.47 7.12
CA SER A 243 7.95 11.48 6.19
C SER A 243 7.48 10.87 4.86
N PHE A 244 6.79 11.66 4.04
CA PHE A 244 6.40 11.28 2.69
C PHE A 244 7.60 10.75 1.88
N ASN A 245 8.70 11.51 1.84
CA ASN A 245 9.90 11.12 1.12
C ASN A 245 10.53 9.84 1.69
N ASN A 246 10.52 9.69 3.02
CA ASN A 246 11.00 8.47 3.66
C ASN A 246 10.21 7.23 3.24
N VAL A 247 8.88 7.32 3.14
CA VAL A 247 8.04 6.19 2.69
C VAL A 247 8.33 5.84 1.23
N ASN A 248 8.47 6.85 0.38
CA ASN A 248 8.78 6.66 -1.04
C ASN A 248 10.16 6.02 -1.25
N ASP A 249 11.20 6.53 -0.56
CA ASP A 249 12.54 5.97 -0.61
C ASP A 249 12.61 4.55 -0.01
N LEU A 250 11.90 4.33 1.11
CA LEU A 250 11.79 3.01 1.74
C LEU A 250 11.18 1.97 0.79
N TYR A 251 10.11 2.35 0.07
CA TYR A 251 9.52 1.45 -0.93
C TYR A 251 10.55 1.03 -1.99
N GLY A 252 11.32 1.97 -2.52
CA GLY A 252 12.37 1.66 -3.49
C GLY A 252 13.43 0.69 -2.94
N ALA A 253 13.86 0.93 -1.69
CA ALA A 253 14.87 0.12 -1.01
C ALA A 253 14.38 -1.32 -0.75
N VAL A 254 13.19 -1.45 -0.14
CA VAL A 254 12.63 -2.75 0.22
C VAL A 254 12.22 -3.56 -1.01
N ALA A 255 11.68 -2.89 -2.05
CA ALA A 255 11.34 -3.55 -3.30
C ALA A 255 12.59 -4.07 -4.04
N LEU A 256 13.71 -3.35 -3.98
CA LEU A 256 14.97 -3.79 -4.55
C LEU A 256 15.55 -5.00 -3.80
N VAL A 257 15.66 -4.96 -2.48
CA VAL A 257 16.24 -6.10 -1.72
C VAL A 257 15.39 -7.37 -1.85
N ARG A 258 14.07 -7.25 -2.03
CA ARG A 258 13.17 -8.38 -2.31
C ARG A 258 13.56 -9.18 -3.57
N GLU A 259 14.08 -8.52 -4.61
CA GLU A 259 14.43 -9.20 -5.88
C GLU A 259 15.59 -10.18 -5.71
N PHE A 260 16.31 -10.15 -4.59
CA PHE A 260 17.45 -11.02 -4.34
C PHE A 260 17.09 -12.32 -3.61
N GLY A 261 15.83 -12.45 -3.11
CA GLY A 261 15.40 -13.67 -2.42
C GLY A 261 16.30 -13.99 -1.22
N ASP A 262 16.87 -15.19 -1.19
CA ASP A 262 17.72 -15.67 -0.09
C ASP A 262 19.17 -15.16 -0.13
N GLN A 263 19.59 -14.46 -1.17
CA GLN A 263 20.93 -13.88 -1.25
C GLN A 263 21.04 -12.73 -0.25
N ILE A 264 22.06 -12.76 0.62
CA ILE A 264 22.31 -11.69 1.59
C ILE A 264 22.65 -10.40 0.84
N VAL A 265 21.75 -9.41 0.89
CA VAL A 265 21.87 -8.15 0.15
C VAL A 265 21.62 -6.93 1.01
N THR A 266 22.41 -5.89 0.75
CA THR A 266 22.22 -4.52 1.25
C THR A 266 21.94 -3.59 0.07
N ALA A 267 20.91 -2.77 0.19
CA ALA A 267 20.63 -1.67 -0.71
C ALA A 267 20.61 -0.33 0.03
N ALA A 268 21.47 0.59 -0.40
CA ALA A 268 21.49 1.97 0.01
C ALA A 268 20.77 2.81 -1.05
N ILE A 269 19.80 3.62 -0.61
CA ILE A 269 18.96 4.44 -1.51
C ILE A 269 18.97 5.89 -1.03
N LYS A 270 19.00 6.80 -1.98
CA LYS A 270 18.80 8.23 -1.75
C LYS A 270 17.96 8.83 -2.87
N HIS A 271 16.91 9.58 -2.50
CA HIS A 271 15.97 10.17 -3.46
C HIS A 271 15.39 9.16 -4.44
N SER A 272 14.93 8.02 -3.90
CA SER A 272 14.35 6.88 -4.63
C SER A 272 15.28 6.24 -5.67
N THR A 273 16.57 6.51 -5.61
CA THR A 273 17.59 5.94 -6.50
C THR A 273 18.63 5.16 -5.70
N PRO A 274 18.96 3.91 -6.10
CA PRO A 274 20.05 3.18 -5.50
C PRO A 274 21.37 3.92 -5.69
N CYS A 275 22.18 3.99 -4.65
CA CYS A 275 23.55 4.53 -4.70
C CYS A 275 24.59 3.47 -4.42
N GLY A 276 24.29 2.46 -3.60
CA GLY A 276 25.18 1.35 -3.33
C GLY A 276 24.37 0.07 -3.06
N VAL A 277 24.63 -0.98 -3.85
CA VAL A 277 23.98 -2.29 -3.68
C VAL A 277 25.04 -3.37 -3.73
N ALA A 278 25.00 -4.32 -2.80
CA ALA A 278 25.97 -5.40 -2.79
C ALA A 278 25.40 -6.69 -2.19
N ILE A 279 25.80 -7.82 -2.75
CA ILE A 279 25.66 -9.15 -2.16
C ILE A 279 26.88 -9.43 -1.30
N GLY A 280 26.66 -10.09 -0.15
CA GLY A 280 27.74 -10.50 0.74
C GLY A 280 27.58 -11.94 1.21
N ASN A 281 28.69 -12.49 1.76
CA ASN A 281 28.67 -13.77 2.44
C ASN A 281 28.11 -13.69 3.85
N THR A 282 28.14 -12.49 4.43
CA THR A 282 27.55 -12.13 5.72
C THR A 282 26.86 -10.77 5.59
N GLY A 283 26.02 -10.42 6.56
CA GLY A 283 25.39 -9.10 6.61
C GLY A 283 26.41 -7.96 6.68
N TYR A 284 27.46 -8.15 7.49
CA TYR A 284 28.57 -7.21 7.59
C TYR A 284 29.29 -7.01 6.25
N ASP A 285 29.65 -8.10 5.56
CA ASP A 285 30.32 -8.05 4.25
C ASP A 285 29.44 -7.33 3.21
N SER A 286 28.16 -7.68 3.14
CA SER A 286 27.18 -7.05 2.24
C SER A 286 27.06 -5.53 2.51
N TYR A 287 26.92 -5.13 3.78
CA TYR A 287 26.82 -3.72 4.13
C TYR A 287 28.12 -2.94 3.80
N MET A 288 29.29 -3.47 4.12
CA MET A 288 30.55 -2.80 3.86
C MET A 288 30.77 -2.59 2.35
N LYS A 289 30.51 -3.61 1.54
CA LYS A 289 30.58 -3.50 0.07
C LYS A 289 29.59 -2.48 -0.49
N ALA A 290 28.33 -2.46 0.01
CA ALA A 290 27.35 -1.48 -0.40
C ALA A 290 27.73 -0.05 0.03
N TYR A 291 28.32 0.11 1.20
CA TYR A 291 28.88 1.39 1.67
C TYR A 291 30.05 1.87 0.80
N GLU A 292 30.99 1.00 0.50
CA GLU A 292 32.18 1.30 -0.32
C GLU A 292 31.83 1.55 -1.80
N ALA A 293 30.66 1.09 -2.25
CA ALA A 293 30.16 1.37 -3.60
C ALA A 293 29.98 2.88 -3.83
N ASP A 294 29.38 3.60 -2.86
CA ASP A 294 29.25 5.06 -2.91
C ASP A 294 29.18 5.65 -1.48
N PRO A 295 30.34 5.84 -0.82
CA PRO A 295 30.36 6.35 0.57
C PRO A 295 29.85 7.78 0.70
N GLN A 296 29.83 8.54 -0.39
CA GLN A 296 29.36 9.92 -0.40
C GLN A 296 27.83 9.99 -0.42
N SER A 297 27.19 9.28 -1.33
CA SER A 297 25.74 9.36 -1.53
C SER A 297 24.96 8.64 -0.43
N ILE A 298 25.50 7.59 0.17
CA ILE A 298 24.84 6.86 1.27
C ILE A 298 24.61 7.72 2.52
N PHE A 299 25.42 8.76 2.70
CA PHE A 299 25.24 9.72 3.80
C PHE A 299 23.88 10.43 3.70
N GLY A 300 23.06 10.33 4.75
CA GLY A 300 21.70 10.84 4.77
C GLY A 300 20.70 10.02 3.93
N GLY A 301 21.10 8.85 3.47
CA GLY A 301 20.24 7.92 2.74
C GLY A 301 19.51 6.93 3.65
N ILE A 302 18.84 5.99 3.00
CA ILE A 302 18.13 4.85 3.59
C ILE A 302 18.89 3.57 3.28
N VAL A 303 19.03 2.70 4.26
CA VAL A 303 19.59 1.37 4.09
C VAL A 303 18.52 0.32 4.38
N ALA A 304 18.23 -0.54 3.41
CA ALA A 304 17.41 -1.73 3.58
C ALA A 304 18.24 -2.99 3.36
N VAL A 305 17.93 -4.02 4.15
CA VAL A 305 18.57 -5.33 4.06
C VAL A 305 17.52 -6.44 4.16
N ASN A 306 17.82 -7.63 3.63
CA ASN A 306 16.94 -8.81 3.75
C ASN A 306 17.41 -9.83 4.80
N TYR A 307 18.33 -9.43 5.67
CA TYR A 307 18.90 -10.24 6.73
C TYR A 307 18.74 -9.57 8.10
N LYS A 308 18.93 -10.35 9.17
CA LYS A 308 18.96 -9.83 10.55
C LYS A 308 20.25 -9.03 10.79
N ILE A 309 20.13 -7.80 11.26
CA ILE A 309 21.29 -6.93 11.56
C ILE A 309 21.94 -7.35 12.87
N ASP A 310 23.21 -7.71 12.80
CA ASP A 310 24.07 -8.03 13.93
C ASP A 310 24.81 -6.80 14.48
N LYS A 311 25.48 -6.99 15.63
CA LYS A 311 26.27 -5.95 16.30
C LYS A 311 27.32 -5.32 15.38
N ALA A 312 28.10 -6.16 14.68
CA ALA A 312 29.21 -5.69 13.85
C ALA A 312 28.72 -4.79 12.72
N THR A 313 27.64 -5.17 12.07
CA THR A 313 26.98 -4.37 11.02
C THR A 313 26.44 -3.06 11.61
N ALA A 314 25.74 -3.11 12.76
CA ALA A 314 25.21 -1.94 13.41
C ALA A 314 26.28 -0.92 13.84
N GLU A 315 27.45 -1.39 14.30
CA GLU A 315 28.59 -0.53 14.63
C GLU A 315 29.10 0.27 13.41
N GLN A 316 29.10 -0.32 12.22
CA GLN A 316 29.49 0.40 11.01
C GLN A 316 28.39 1.38 10.57
N MET A 317 27.13 0.96 10.56
CA MET A 317 25.98 1.83 10.24
C MET A 317 25.93 3.04 11.18
N HIS A 318 26.31 2.85 12.43
CA HIS A 318 26.33 3.93 13.43
C HIS A 318 27.37 5.02 13.11
N LYS A 319 28.43 4.75 12.36
CA LYS A 319 29.48 5.72 12.07
C LYS A 319 29.04 6.86 11.15
N ILE A 320 28.01 6.62 10.31
CA ILE A 320 27.52 7.59 9.35
C ILE A 320 26.12 8.08 9.71
N PHE A 321 25.71 9.21 9.19
CA PHE A 321 24.30 9.64 9.29
C PHE A 321 23.46 8.89 8.28
N LEU A 322 22.42 8.18 8.78
CA LEU A 322 21.38 7.53 8.00
C LEU A 322 20.01 8.06 8.45
N GLU A 323 19.08 8.17 7.53
CA GLU A 323 17.68 8.54 7.82
C GLU A 323 16.87 7.33 8.30
N ILE A 324 17.04 6.18 7.65
CA ILE A 324 16.34 4.93 7.97
C ILE A 324 17.31 3.75 7.86
N VAL A 325 17.16 2.80 8.78
CA VAL A 325 17.66 1.43 8.66
C VAL A 325 16.47 0.49 8.75
N ALA A 326 16.25 -0.32 7.70
CA ALA A 326 15.15 -1.25 7.58
C ALA A 326 15.65 -2.69 7.40
N ALA A 327 15.19 -3.60 8.24
CA ALA A 327 15.58 -5.02 8.22
C ALA A 327 14.44 -5.92 8.69
N PRO A 328 14.45 -7.22 8.34
CA PRO A 328 13.50 -8.19 8.90
C PRO A 328 13.61 -8.34 10.41
N ASP A 329 14.83 -8.23 10.96
CA ASP A 329 15.08 -8.32 12.40
C ASP A 329 16.41 -7.66 12.80
N PHE A 330 16.63 -7.52 14.10
CA PHE A 330 17.82 -6.93 14.70
C PHE A 330 18.23 -7.73 15.94
N ASP A 331 19.52 -7.89 16.20
CA ASP A 331 20.02 -8.35 17.49
C ASP A 331 19.82 -7.23 18.55
N ASP A 332 19.64 -7.60 19.81
CA ASP A 332 19.37 -6.64 20.89
C ASP A 332 20.51 -5.62 21.05
N ASP A 333 21.76 -6.06 20.98
CA ASP A 333 22.93 -5.19 21.07
C ASP A 333 23.09 -4.31 19.80
N ALA A 334 22.67 -4.79 18.63
CA ALA A 334 22.59 -3.97 17.41
C ALA A 334 21.58 -2.83 17.57
N LEU A 335 20.39 -3.13 18.14
CA LEU A 335 19.38 -2.12 18.43
C LEU A 335 19.88 -1.07 19.41
N GLU A 336 20.56 -1.49 20.49
CA GLU A 336 21.14 -0.56 21.48
C GLU A 336 22.15 0.41 20.84
N ILE A 337 22.96 -0.07 19.90
CA ILE A 337 23.93 0.75 19.17
C ILE A 337 23.22 1.76 18.27
N LEU A 338 22.27 1.31 17.45
CA LEU A 338 21.56 2.16 16.50
C LEU A 338 20.69 3.20 17.20
N LYS A 339 20.03 2.86 18.32
CA LYS A 339 19.20 3.77 19.14
C LYS A 339 19.95 4.94 19.75
N LYS A 340 21.29 4.90 19.85
CA LYS A 340 22.10 6.04 20.29
C LYS A 340 21.93 7.26 19.35
N LYS A 341 21.52 7.05 18.10
CA LYS A 341 21.17 8.12 17.16
C LYS A 341 19.69 8.47 17.28
N LYS A 342 19.36 9.48 18.09
CA LYS A 342 18.01 9.91 18.46
C LYS A 342 17.02 10.01 17.28
N ASN A 343 17.50 10.41 16.10
CA ASN A 343 16.65 10.71 14.94
C ASN A 343 16.59 9.56 13.92
N LEU A 344 17.44 8.54 14.05
CA LEU A 344 17.48 7.40 13.13
C LEU A 344 16.19 6.59 13.26
N ARG A 345 15.49 6.42 12.15
CA ARG A 345 14.33 5.54 12.10
C ARG A 345 14.79 4.10 11.94
N ILE A 346 14.43 3.26 12.88
CA ILE A 346 14.73 1.82 12.84
C ILE A 346 13.42 1.11 12.56
N LEU A 347 13.35 0.42 11.42
CA LEU A 347 12.12 -0.21 10.94
C LEU A 347 12.30 -1.73 10.85
N LYS A 348 11.44 -2.46 11.57
CA LYS A 348 11.35 -3.92 11.46
C LYS A 348 10.33 -4.27 10.38
N LEU A 349 10.80 -4.83 9.27
CA LEU A 349 9.99 -5.25 8.13
C LEU A 349 9.22 -6.54 8.47
N LYS A 350 7.91 -6.57 8.14
CA LYS A 350 7.05 -7.72 8.49
C LYS A 350 6.82 -8.67 7.31
N ASN A 351 6.77 -8.14 6.09
CA ASN A 351 6.32 -8.87 4.91
C ASN A 351 7.22 -8.61 3.69
N LEU A 352 8.52 -8.91 3.80
CA LEU A 352 9.49 -8.66 2.72
C LEU A 352 9.13 -9.38 1.41
N GLU A 353 8.47 -10.54 1.49
CA GLU A 353 8.03 -11.33 0.34
C GLU A 353 6.67 -10.91 -0.24
N ALA A 354 6.04 -9.85 0.31
CA ALA A 354 4.70 -9.45 -0.10
C ALA A 354 4.64 -9.04 -1.59
N ARG A 355 3.62 -9.57 -2.29
CA ARG A 355 3.28 -9.25 -3.69
C ARG A 355 1.77 -9.00 -3.83
N GLY A 356 1.14 -8.41 -2.80
CA GLY A 356 -0.31 -8.27 -2.71
C GLY A 356 -0.92 -7.17 -3.59
N ALA A 357 -0.14 -6.19 -4.03
CA ALA A 357 -0.63 -5.16 -4.94
C ALA A 357 -0.67 -5.69 -6.39
N LYS A 358 -1.72 -5.35 -7.13
CA LYS A 358 -1.86 -5.70 -8.55
C LYS A 358 -1.41 -4.58 -9.47
N TYR A 359 -1.69 -3.34 -9.08
CA TYR A 359 -1.58 -2.17 -9.95
C TYR A 359 -0.50 -1.21 -9.48
N ASP A 360 0.18 -0.64 -10.45
CA ASP A 360 0.90 0.62 -10.36
C ASP A 360 0.01 1.73 -10.92
N ILE A 361 -0.25 2.76 -10.11
CA ILE A 361 -1.25 3.80 -10.39
C ILE A 361 -0.57 5.17 -10.37
N LYS A 362 -0.67 5.88 -11.47
CA LYS A 362 -0.18 7.26 -11.59
C LYS A 362 -1.33 8.22 -11.82
N TYR A 363 -1.53 9.12 -10.85
CA TYR A 363 -2.56 10.15 -10.93
C TYR A 363 -2.03 11.41 -11.65
N LEU A 364 -2.78 11.89 -12.63
CA LEU A 364 -2.44 13.02 -13.51
C LEU A 364 -3.62 13.98 -13.60
N GLU A 365 -3.81 14.82 -12.59
CA GLU A 365 -4.83 15.89 -12.57
C GLU A 365 -6.22 15.46 -13.08
N GLY A 366 -6.78 14.39 -12.53
CA GLY A 366 -8.10 13.87 -12.89
C GLY A 366 -8.07 12.81 -14.01
N LYS A 367 -6.92 12.48 -14.55
CA LYS A 367 -6.67 11.27 -15.32
C LYS A 367 -5.83 10.29 -14.49
N VAL A 368 -6.01 9.02 -14.73
CA VAL A 368 -5.29 7.97 -14.00
C VAL A 368 -4.72 6.99 -15.02
N LEU A 369 -3.42 6.76 -14.95
CA LEU A 369 -2.80 5.66 -15.67
C LEU A 369 -2.71 4.48 -14.72
N VAL A 370 -3.18 3.33 -15.17
CA VAL A 370 -3.15 2.07 -14.41
C VAL A 370 -2.44 1.04 -15.24
N GLN A 371 -1.47 0.36 -14.65
CA GLN A 371 -0.74 -0.73 -15.26
C GLN A 371 -0.50 -1.85 -14.26
N GLU A 372 -0.14 -3.03 -14.73
CA GLU A 372 0.36 -4.10 -13.86
C GLU A 372 1.70 -3.69 -13.23
N LEU A 373 1.98 -4.21 -12.04
CA LEU A 373 3.32 -4.08 -11.47
C LEU A 373 4.34 -4.78 -12.34
N ASN A 374 5.51 -4.17 -12.53
CA ASN A 374 6.63 -4.78 -13.22
C ASN A 374 7.25 -5.91 -12.38
N THR A 375 6.68 -7.11 -12.46
CA THR A 375 7.11 -8.28 -11.67
C THR A 375 8.13 -9.18 -12.39
N LYS A 376 8.20 -9.09 -13.72
CA LYS A 376 9.14 -9.86 -14.52
C LYS A 376 10.54 -9.24 -14.44
N MET A 377 11.58 -10.04 -14.58
CA MET A 377 12.98 -9.59 -14.50
C MET A 377 13.72 -9.81 -15.82
N ILE A 378 13.84 -11.02 -16.26
CA ILE A 378 14.51 -11.45 -17.47
C ILE A 378 13.61 -12.47 -18.14
N ASP A 379 13.44 -12.39 -19.46
CA ASP A 379 12.69 -13.38 -20.24
C ASP A 379 13.62 -14.57 -20.54
N GLU A 380 14.72 -14.28 -21.28
CA GLU A 380 15.74 -15.22 -21.64
C GLU A 380 17.11 -14.51 -21.69
N MET A 381 18.15 -15.16 -21.22
CA MET A 381 19.55 -14.69 -21.34
C MET A 381 20.11 -15.09 -22.72
N LYS A 382 19.73 -14.35 -23.76
CA LYS A 382 20.14 -14.65 -25.14
C LYS A 382 21.46 -13.99 -25.47
N VAL A 383 22.54 -14.79 -25.61
CA VAL A 383 23.83 -14.28 -26.13
C VAL A 383 23.70 -13.96 -27.61
N VAL A 384 24.05 -12.72 -28.00
CA VAL A 384 23.90 -12.22 -29.36
C VAL A 384 25.23 -11.93 -30.06
N THR A 385 26.35 -12.06 -29.35
CA THR A 385 27.74 -11.88 -29.85
C THR A 385 28.43 -13.19 -30.06
N ASN A 386 29.57 -13.15 -30.80
CA ASN A 386 30.45 -14.33 -31.04
C ASN A 386 31.12 -14.82 -29.75
N VAL A 387 31.47 -13.88 -28.85
CA VAL A 387 32.10 -14.19 -27.57
C VAL A 387 31.01 -14.53 -26.55
N GLN A 388 31.23 -15.60 -25.79
CA GLN A 388 30.31 -16.02 -24.73
C GLN A 388 30.71 -15.38 -23.40
N PRO A 389 29.73 -14.95 -22.57
CA PRO A 389 30.01 -14.47 -21.21
C PRO A 389 30.48 -15.64 -20.32
N THR A 390 31.29 -15.32 -19.32
CA THR A 390 31.62 -16.27 -18.24
C THR A 390 30.44 -16.45 -17.27
N LYS A 391 30.52 -17.45 -16.38
CA LYS A 391 29.54 -17.65 -15.35
C LYS A 391 29.40 -16.44 -14.40
N GLU A 392 30.55 -15.89 -14.04
CA GLU A 392 30.63 -14.71 -13.16
C GLU A 392 29.97 -13.49 -13.81
N GLN A 393 30.26 -13.28 -15.12
CA GLN A 393 29.60 -12.20 -15.88
C GLN A 393 28.08 -12.38 -15.97
N LEU A 394 27.60 -13.62 -16.19
CA LEU A 394 26.14 -13.88 -16.18
C LEU A 394 25.50 -13.57 -14.82
N THR A 395 26.20 -13.93 -13.73
CA THR A 395 25.72 -13.60 -12.37
C THR A 395 25.67 -12.08 -12.14
N ASP A 396 26.71 -11.36 -12.57
CA ASP A 396 26.75 -9.89 -12.48
C ASP A 396 25.71 -9.21 -13.41
N MET A 397 25.41 -9.80 -14.57
CA MET A 397 24.33 -9.35 -15.45
C MET A 397 22.95 -9.44 -14.75
N GLU A 398 22.64 -10.58 -14.12
CA GLU A 398 21.40 -10.73 -13.37
C GLU A 398 21.30 -9.75 -12.20
N PHE A 399 22.40 -9.58 -11.46
CA PHE A 399 22.50 -8.60 -10.40
C PHE A 399 22.24 -7.18 -10.93
N GLY A 400 22.92 -6.81 -12.01
CA GLY A 400 22.80 -5.48 -12.63
C GLY A 400 21.37 -5.18 -13.10
N MET A 401 20.68 -6.18 -13.70
CA MET A 401 19.27 -6.04 -14.11
C MET A 401 18.33 -5.82 -12.92
N LYS A 402 18.57 -6.52 -11.80
CA LYS A 402 17.81 -6.29 -10.55
C LYS A 402 17.99 -4.87 -10.05
N VAL A 403 19.20 -4.33 -10.09
CA VAL A 403 19.48 -2.96 -9.63
C VAL A 403 18.89 -1.92 -10.59
N VAL A 404 19.18 -2.04 -11.90
CA VAL A 404 18.78 -1.03 -12.89
C VAL A 404 17.27 -0.85 -13.00
N LYS A 405 16.49 -1.91 -12.73
CA LYS A 405 15.02 -1.87 -12.63
C LYS A 405 14.50 -0.83 -11.62
N TYR A 406 15.29 -0.51 -10.61
CA TYR A 406 14.92 0.46 -9.55
C TYR A 406 15.61 1.82 -9.72
N VAL A 407 16.29 2.05 -10.82
CA VAL A 407 16.89 3.35 -11.19
C VAL A 407 15.94 4.10 -12.15
N LYS A 408 15.84 5.42 -12.00
CA LYS A 408 15.03 6.24 -12.93
C LYS A 408 15.64 6.24 -14.33
N SER A 409 14.80 6.05 -15.34
CA SER A 409 15.20 6.00 -16.76
C SER A 409 15.68 7.37 -17.28
N ASN A 410 16.57 7.40 -18.27
CA ASN A 410 17.38 6.30 -18.75
C ASN A 410 18.36 5.86 -17.68
N ALA A 411 18.52 4.54 -17.50
CA ALA A 411 19.26 3.98 -16.38
C ALA A 411 20.34 2.98 -16.82
N ILE A 412 21.50 3.09 -16.17
CA ILE A 412 22.68 2.24 -16.36
C ILE A 412 23.20 1.83 -14.98
N CYS A 413 23.66 0.58 -14.87
CA CYS A 413 24.36 0.07 -13.70
C CYS A 413 25.62 -0.68 -14.14
N ILE A 414 26.80 -0.31 -13.60
CA ILE A 414 28.06 -1.03 -13.80
C ILE A 414 28.31 -1.86 -12.54
N VAL A 415 28.56 -3.15 -12.72
CA VAL A 415 28.62 -4.15 -11.65
C VAL A 415 29.89 -4.98 -11.78
N LYS A 416 30.48 -5.37 -10.64
CA LYS A 416 31.54 -6.35 -10.58
C LYS A 416 31.47 -7.15 -9.29
N ASN A 417 31.48 -8.47 -9.39
CA ASN A 417 31.47 -9.40 -8.24
C ASN A 417 30.31 -9.18 -7.30
N GLY A 418 29.08 -8.94 -7.83
CA GLY A 418 27.89 -8.71 -7.04
C GLY A 418 27.86 -7.39 -6.27
N VAL A 419 28.59 -6.38 -6.74
CA VAL A 419 28.65 -5.03 -6.16
C VAL A 419 28.47 -3.98 -7.26
N THR A 420 27.67 -2.97 -7.02
CA THR A 420 27.58 -1.82 -7.91
C THR A 420 28.86 -0.98 -7.86
N LEU A 421 29.49 -0.74 -8.99
CA LEU A 421 30.62 0.19 -9.13
C LEU A 421 30.15 1.60 -9.42
N ALA A 422 29.17 1.75 -10.32
CA ALA A 422 28.59 3.03 -10.68
C ALA A 422 27.15 2.85 -11.15
N ILE A 423 26.30 3.85 -10.83
CA ILE A 423 24.90 3.90 -11.23
C ILE A 423 24.64 5.26 -11.86
N GLY A 424 24.04 5.26 -13.05
CA GLY A 424 23.58 6.48 -13.73
C GLY A 424 22.10 6.37 -14.04
N GLY A 425 21.32 7.43 -13.74
CA GLY A 425 19.90 7.42 -13.98
C GLY A 425 19.29 8.80 -14.13
N GLY A 426 18.02 8.84 -14.59
CA GLY A 426 17.27 10.08 -14.75
C GLY A 426 17.76 10.98 -15.88
N GLN A 427 18.51 10.43 -16.84
CA GLN A 427 19.06 11.20 -17.96
C GLN A 427 18.18 11.10 -19.19
N THR A 428 18.15 12.18 -19.97
CA THR A 428 17.40 12.22 -21.25
C THR A 428 18.06 11.40 -22.36
N SER A 429 19.36 11.13 -22.25
CA SER A 429 20.10 10.25 -23.14
C SER A 429 20.73 9.10 -22.36
N ARG A 430 20.73 7.90 -22.94
CA ARG A 430 21.31 6.71 -22.33
C ARG A 430 22.83 6.79 -22.23
N VAL A 431 23.49 7.30 -23.28
CA VAL A 431 24.93 7.51 -23.24
C VAL A 431 25.32 8.49 -22.14
N TRP A 432 24.54 9.54 -21.89
CA TRP A 432 24.80 10.45 -20.78
C TRP A 432 24.63 9.78 -19.41
N ALA A 433 23.69 8.86 -19.28
CA ALA A 433 23.57 8.10 -18.03
C ALA A 433 24.85 7.29 -17.77
N LEU A 434 25.43 6.67 -18.80
CA LEU A 434 26.70 5.93 -18.71
C LEU A 434 27.89 6.86 -18.45
N GLU A 435 28.04 7.93 -19.24
CA GLU A 435 29.11 8.92 -19.08
C GLU A 435 29.11 9.53 -17.68
N ASN A 436 27.95 9.93 -17.17
CA ASN A 436 27.79 10.47 -15.82
C ASN A 436 28.13 9.42 -14.74
N ALA A 437 27.73 8.16 -14.94
CA ALA A 437 28.06 7.07 -14.01
C ALA A 437 29.59 6.90 -13.90
N ILE A 438 30.29 6.90 -15.02
CA ILE A 438 31.76 6.78 -15.07
C ILE A 438 32.43 8.04 -14.50
N HIS A 439 32.02 9.23 -14.97
CA HIS A 439 32.60 10.52 -14.58
C HIS A 439 32.52 10.78 -13.06
N ASN A 440 31.40 10.42 -12.44
CA ASN A 440 31.19 10.59 -11.01
C ASN A 440 31.92 9.57 -10.13
N ASN A 441 32.56 8.57 -10.74
CA ASN A 441 33.31 7.52 -10.05
C ASN A 441 34.74 7.35 -10.62
N PRO A 442 35.55 8.43 -10.66
CA PRO A 442 36.84 8.42 -11.33
C PRO A 442 37.88 7.49 -10.68
N ASP A 443 37.70 7.17 -9.39
CA ASP A 443 38.63 6.32 -8.63
C ASP A 443 38.25 4.82 -8.72
N LYS A 444 37.18 4.46 -9.44
CA LYS A 444 36.76 3.06 -9.61
C LYS A 444 37.44 2.41 -10.81
N ASP A 445 37.89 1.17 -10.60
CA ASP A 445 38.37 0.32 -11.66
C ASP A 445 37.24 -0.46 -12.32
N PHE A 446 36.87 -0.07 -13.54
CA PHE A 446 35.82 -0.74 -14.32
C PHE A 446 36.32 -1.94 -15.14
N ASN A 447 37.63 -2.24 -15.13
CA ASN A 447 38.15 -3.40 -15.85
C ASN A 447 37.51 -4.71 -15.33
N GLY A 448 36.98 -5.51 -16.23
CA GLY A 448 36.31 -6.77 -15.90
C GLY A 448 34.91 -6.64 -15.40
N SER A 449 34.32 -5.43 -15.40
CA SER A 449 32.93 -5.20 -14.98
C SER A 449 31.91 -5.54 -16.06
N VAL A 450 30.63 -5.56 -15.64
CA VAL A 450 29.46 -5.77 -16.48
C VAL A 450 28.60 -4.51 -16.49
N LEU A 451 28.10 -4.13 -17.66
CA LEU A 451 27.13 -3.04 -17.84
C LEU A 451 25.76 -3.63 -18.00
N ALA A 452 24.79 -3.18 -17.15
CA ALA A 452 23.37 -3.45 -17.29
C ALA A 452 22.60 -2.17 -17.65
N SER A 453 21.63 -2.30 -18.57
CA SER A 453 20.79 -1.19 -19.05
C SER A 453 19.31 -1.51 -18.91
N ASP A 454 18.51 -0.53 -18.49
CA ASP A 454 17.05 -0.66 -18.32
C ASP A 454 16.28 -0.79 -19.65
N ALA A 455 16.90 -0.38 -20.77
CA ALA A 455 16.34 -0.52 -22.12
C ALA A 455 17.45 -0.68 -23.18
N PHE A 456 17.03 -0.89 -24.43
CA PHE A 456 17.95 -1.10 -25.56
C PHE A 456 18.85 0.13 -25.87
N PHE A 457 19.96 -0.13 -26.51
CA PHE A 457 20.85 0.93 -27.02
C PHE A 457 20.31 1.44 -28.35
N PRO A 458 19.95 2.74 -28.47
CA PRO A 458 19.51 3.30 -29.76
C PRO A 458 20.67 3.41 -30.78
N PHE A 459 21.90 3.51 -30.30
CA PHE A 459 23.15 3.59 -31.07
C PHE A 459 24.25 2.77 -30.38
N ASN A 460 25.35 2.56 -31.07
CA ASN A 460 26.53 1.83 -30.51
C ASN A 460 27.43 2.71 -29.63
N ASP A 461 27.10 3.97 -29.39
CA ASP A 461 27.86 4.91 -28.56
C ASP A 461 28.04 4.41 -27.12
N CYS A 462 26.98 3.81 -26.52
CA CYS A 462 27.10 3.20 -25.19
C CYS A 462 28.12 2.04 -25.17
N VAL A 463 28.18 1.25 -26.23
CA VAL A 463 29.18 0.17 -26.33
C VAL A 463 30.62 0.73 -26.39
N GLN A 464 30.82 1.80 -27.18
CA GLN A 464 32.13 2.44 -27.28
C GLN A 464 32.55 3.03 -25.93
N VAL A 465 31.71 3.79 -25.27
CA VAL A 465 32.01 4.39 -23.96
C VAL A 465 32.26 3.33 -22.90
N ALA A 466 31.49 2.24 -22.90
CA ALA A 466 31.69 1.11 -21.98
C ALA A 466 33.03 0.41 -22.21
N ALA A 467 33.36 0.14 -23.46
CA ALA A 467 34.66 -0.50 -23.84
C ALA A 467 35.85 0.37 -23.43
N ASP A 468 35.78 1.68 -23.69
CA ASP A 468 36.87 2.62 -23.36
C ASP A 468 37.08 2.76 -21.84
N ALA A 469 36.01 2.54 -21.03
CA ALA A 469 36.07 2.47 -19.59
C ALA A 469 36.56 1.15 -19.00
N GLY A 470 36.70 0.09 -19.83
CA GLY A 470 37.15 -1.24 -19.39
C GLY A 470 36.02 -2.22 -19.05
N VAL A 471 34.76 -1.91 -19.35
CA VAL A 471 33.64 -2.86 -19.23
C VAL A 471 33.85 -4.04 -20.17
N GLN A 472 33.65 -5.26 -19.67
CA GLN A 472 33.97 -6.50 -20.42
C GLN A 472 32.74 -7.34 -20.75
N ALA A 473 31.55 -6.97 -20.33
CA ALA A 473 30.30 -7.63 -20.72
C ALA A 473 29.11 -6.67 -20.63
N ILE A 474 28.10 -6.88 -21.44
CA ILE A 474 26.91 -5.99 -21.50
C ILE A 474 25.63 -6.82 -21.49
N ILE A 475 24.64 -6.37 -20.70
CA ILE A 475 23.27 -6.87 -20.77
C ILE A 475 22.31 -5.71 -21.03
N GLN A 476 21.39 -5.90 -21.97
CA GLN A 476 20.33 -4.97 -22.32
C GLN A 476 19.15 -5.74 -22.95
N PRO A 477 17.93 -5.21 -22.99
CA PRO A 477 16.76 -5.97 -23.46
C PRO A 477 16.76 -6.32 -24.96
N GLY A 478 17.48 -5.60 -25.81
CA GLY A 478 17.34 -5.69 -27.26
C GLY A 478 16.05 -5.01 -27.76
N GLY A 479 15.85 -5.04 -29.07
CA GLY A 479 14.64 -4.52 -29.74
C GLY A 479 14.82 -3.17 -30.43
N SER A 480 16.06 -2.68 -30.56
CA SER A 480 16.39 -1.53 -31.40
C SER A 480 16.48 -1.95 -32.87
N ILE A 481 16.06 -1.09 -33.79
CA ILE A 481 16.31 -1.26 -35.23
C ILE A 481 17.82 -1.33 -35.52
N ARG A 482 18.65 -0.74 -34.64
CA ARG A 482 20.09 -0.67 -34.75
C ARG A 482 20.83 -1.59 -33.79
N ASP A 483 20.20 -2.65 -33.31
CA ASP A 483 20.86 -3.65 -32.44
C ASP A 483 22.09 -4.23 -33.08
N GLN A 484 22.07 -4.44 -34.42
CA GLN A 484 23.20 -4.99 -35.15
C GLN A 484 24.45 -4.09 -35.05
N ASP A 485 24.32 -2.76 -35.07
CA ASP A 485 25.45 -1.83 -34.92
C ASP A 485 26.15 -2.04 -33.57
N SER A 486 25.38 -2.26 -32.52
CA SER A 486 25.90 -2.55 -31.17
C SER A 486 26.54 -3.93 -31.07
N ILE A 487 25.92 -4.94 -31.67
CA ILE A 487 26.48 -6.32 -31.73
C ILE A 487 27.80 -6.36 -32.48
N ASP A 488 27.86 -5.69 -33.62
CA ASP A 488 29.09 -5.67 -34.46
C ASP A 488 30.23 -4.99 -33.71
N LEU A 489 30.00 -3.87 -33.02
CA LEU A 489 31.02 -3.21 -32.21
C LEU A 489 31.42 -4.06 -31.00
N CYS A 490 30.47 -4.74 -30.35
CA CYS A 490 30.81 -5.68 -29.29
C CYS A 490 31.69 -6.83 -29.78
N ASN A 491 31.40 -7.38 -30.96
CA ASN A 491 32.23 -8.42 -31.59
C ASN A 491 33.65 -7.90 -31.92
N GLU A 492 33.78 -6.67 -32.43
CA GLU A 492 35.06 -6.02 -32.69
C GLU A 492 35.91 -5.87 -31.41
N LYS A 493 35.22 -5.46 -30.31
CA LYS A 493 35.89 -5.25 -29.00
C LYS A 493 36.02 -6.52 -28.17
N ASN A 494 35.55 -7.68 -28.66
CA ASN A 494 35.49 -8.95 -27.93
C ASN A 494 34.72 -8.86 -26.60
N ILE A 495 33.63 -8.11 -26.57
CA ILE A 495 32.73 -7.94 -25.43
C ILE A 495 31.48 -8.79 -25.65
N PRO A 496 31.16 -9.78 -24.79
CA PRO A 496 29.91 -10.51 -24.88
C PRO A 496 28.74 -9.59 -24.56
N MET A 497 27.69 -9.66 -25.40
CA MET A 497 26.41 -8.99 -25.19
C MET A 497 25.30 -10.00 -25.05
N VAL A 498 24.43 -9.77 -24.05
CA VAL A 498 23.25 -10.58 -23.76
C VAL A 498 22.00 -9.74 -23.87
N PHE A 499 20.98 -10.27 -24.50
CA PHE A 499 19.64 -9.69 -24.49
C PHE A 499 18.81 -10.32 -23.37
N SER A 500 18.18 -9.46 -22.53
CA SER A 500 17.31 -9.86 -21.41
C SER A 500 15.83 -10.01 -21.79
N GLY A 501 15.41 -9.51 -22.96
CA GLY A 501 14.05 -9.55 -23.46
C GLY A 501 13.12 -8.51 -22.86
N TYR A 502 13.17 -8.22 -21.55
CA TYR A 502 12.33 -7.22 -20.90
C TYR A 502 13.07 -5.91 -20.60
N ARG A 503 12.41 -4.79 -20.93
CA ARG A 503 12.85 -3.46 -20.51
C ARG A 503 12.26 -3.10 -19.16
N HIS A 504 12.92 -2.21 -18.41
CA HIS A 504 12.53 -1.82 -17.07
C HIS A 504 12.44 -0.30 -16.90
N PHE A 505 11.71 0.37 -17.78
CA PHE A 505 11.51 1.82 -17.63
C PHE A 505 10.82 2.17 -16.29
N ARG A 506 11.36 3.21 -15.64
CA ARG A 506 10.83 3.79 -14.41
C ARG A 506 10.90 5.32 -14.49
N HIS A 507 9.73 5.96 -14.53
CA HIS A 507 9.60 7.42 -14.63
C HIS A 507 9.05 8.05 -13.34
#